data_f37556b2d298870bac315cd3a6bec435
#
_entry.id   f37556b2d298870bac315cd3a6bec435
#
_cell.length_a   1.000
_cell.length_b   1.000
_cell.length_c   1.000
_cell.angle_alpha   90.00
_cell.angle_beta   90.00
_cell.angle_gamma   90.00
#
_symmetry.space_group_name_H-M   'P 1'
#
loop_
_entity.id
_entity.type
_entity.pdbx_description
1 polymer ?
#
loop_
_entity_poly.entity_id
_entity_poly.type
_entity_poly.pdbx_seq_one_letter_code
_entity_poly.pdbx_strand_id
1 'polypeptide(L)'
;MKKNWIVLILLIVSFCSTQIPIYAFTNSRKAYEKTGKVIWEVNIKEKIVAITFDDGPHPVFTPQILDILAKYNAKATFFVAGNKVKRFPAILKRQVKEGHEIANHTYSHIYDKNITSAKLTAELDQTDEIIKQISGYKPTLYRPVGGLHNDLIINTAIQNGKLVILWSWHQDPQDWRNPAASKISKYITKGVKPGNIILLHDWNGSEFSQSSQTVKALESIMRYFKNNDYKCVTVSEMLYRSIKVIPAPFDPFYQ
;
A
#
# COMPACT_ATOMS: atom_id res chain seq x y z
N MET A 1 35.01 5.52 -84.06
CA MET A 1 35.10 6.02 -82.64
C MET A 1 33.77 5.87 -82.00
N LYS A 2 33.57 4.85 -81.18
CA LYS A 2 32.27 4.62 -80.44
C LYS A 2 32.49 5.04 -78.98
N LYS A 3 31.76 6.09 -78.51
CA LYS A 3 31.76 6.53 -77.11
C LYS A 3 30.81 5.65 -76.32
N ASN A 4 31.35 4.87 -75.37
CA ASN A 4 30.59 4.12 -74.40
C ASN A 4 30.19 5.08 -73.26
N TRP A 5 28.90 5.26 -73.07
CA TRP A 5 28.34 5.95 -71.92
C TRP A 5 28.04 4.88 -70.85
N ILE A 6 28.79 4.95 -69.75
CA ILE A 6 28.49 4.16 -68.56
C ILE A 6 27.48 4.97 -67.73
N VAL A 7 26.27 4.47 -67.67
CA VAL A 7 25.23 5.05 -66.79
C VAL A 7 25.40 4.44 -65.41
N LEU A 8 25.87 5.25 -64.46
CA LEU A 8 26.01 4.89 -63.07
C LEU A 8 24.63 5.06 -62.37
N ILE A 9 23.92 3.95 -62.12
CA ILE A 9 22.68 3.98 -61.36
C ILE A 9 23.04 3.98 -59.88
N LEU A 10 22.92 5.14 -59.20
CA LEU A 10 23.00 5.25 -57.74
C LEU A 10 21.66 4.80 -57.14
N LEU A 11 21.64 3.58 -56.60
CA LEU A 11 20.56 3.08 -55.74
C LEU A 11 20.63 3.82 -54.38
N ILE A 12 19.83 4.84 -54.20
CA ILE A 12 19.61 5.46 -52.89
C ILE A 12 18.67 4.51 -52.12
N VAL A 13 19.25 3.67 -51.27
CA VAL A 13 18.49 2.93 -50.28
C VAL A 13 18.07 3.92 -49.20
N SER A 14 16.86 4.46 -49.33
CA SER A 14 16.22 5.24 -48.27
C SER A 14 15.91 4.31 -47.07
N PHE A 15 16.78 4.36 -46.06
CA PHE A 15 16.50 3.74 -44.76
C PHE A 15 15.38 4.58 -44.08
N CYS A 16 14.13 4.23 -44.37
CA CYS A 16 13.00 4.74 -43.65
C CYS A 16 13.05 4.11 -42.24
N SER A 17 13.79 4.75 -41.33
CA SER A 17 13.71 4.45 -39.91
C SER A 17 12.30 4.77 -39.44
N THR A 18 11.39 3.81 -39.49
CA THR A 18 10.15 3.86 -38.73
C THR A 18 10.53 3.92 -37.26
N GLN A 19 10.67 5.11 -36.73
CA GLN A 19 10.65 5.31 -35.29
C GLN A 19 9.25 4.89 -34.85
N ILE A 20 9.13 3.65 -34.38
CA ILE A 20 7.96 3.23 -33.59
C ILE A 20 7.98 4.12 -32.37
N PRO A 21 6.99 5.03 -32.18
CA PRO A 21 6.93 5.79 -30.96
C PRO A 21 6.82 4.76 -29.83
N ILE A 22 7.82 4.71 -28.97
CA ILE A 22 7.73 4.05 -27.67
C ILE A 22 6.69 4.89 -26.90
N TYR A 23 5.42 4.62 -27.13
CA TYR A 23 4.39 5.00 -26.17
C TYR A 23 4.76 4.24 -24.90
N ALA A 24 5.34 4.96 -23.96
CA ALA A 24 5.37 4.49 -22.59
C ALA A 24 3.90 4.25 -22.22
N PHE A 25 3.46 3.01 -22.30
CA PHE A 25 2.19 2.56 -21.75
C PHE A 25 2.29 2.76 -20.25
N THR A 26 1.91 3.95 -19.78
CA THR A 26 1.51 4.11 -18.39
C THR A 26 0.23 3.30 -18.27
N ASN A 27 0.38 2.06 -17.83
CA ASN A 27 -0.75 1.18 -17.61
C ASN A 27 -1.74 1.91 -16.70
N SER A 28 -2.97 2.09 -17.18
CA SER A 28 -4.01 2.71 -16.38
C SER A 28 -4.30 1.85 -15.14
N ARG A 29 -4.80 2.44 -14.04
CA ARG A 29 -5.28 1.70 -12.86
C ARG A 29 -6.04 0.42 -13.26
N LYS A 30 -6.98 0.50 -14.23
CA LYS A 30 -7.75 -0.65 -14.71
C LYS A 30 -6.87 -1.78 -15.28
N ALA A 31 -5.75 -1.45 -15.93
CA ALA A 31 -4.84 -2.47 -16.44
C ALA A 31 -4.16 -3.22 -15.28
N TYR A 32 -3.69 -2.51 -14.27
CA TYR A 32 -3.10 -3.13 -13.09
C TYR A 32 -4.12 -3.93 -12.25
N GLU A 33 -5.33 -3.41 -12.06
CA GLU A 33 -6.41 -4.13 -11.36
C GLU A 33 -6.73 -5.48 -12.03
N LYS A 34 -6.77 -5.54 -13.37
CA LYS A 34 -7.00 -6.79 -14.10
C LYS A 34 -5.93 -7.84 -13.86
N THR A 35 -4.72 -7.45 -13.49
CA THR A 35 -3.65 -8.41 -13.19
C THR A 35 -3.85 -9.11 -11.85
N GLY A 36 -4.69 -8.58 -10.97
CA GLY A 36 -4.82 -9.03 -9.57
C GLY A 36 -3.59 -8.75 -8.70
N LYS A 37 -2.59 -8.03 -9.24
CA LYS A 37 -1.29 -7.79 -8.57
C LYS A 37 -1.22 -6.46 -7.83
N VAL A 38 -2.19 -5.58 -8.11
CA VAL A 38 -2.35 -4.27 -7.45
C VAL A 38 -3.79 -4.10 -7.03
N ILE A 39 -4.01 -3.85 -5.76
CA ILE A 39 -5.34 -3.76 -5.16
C ILE A 39 -5.57 -2.33 -4.66
N TRP A 40 -6.67 -1.72 -5.06
CA TRP A 40 -7.14 -0.42 -4.57
C TRP A 40 -8.38 -0.55 -3.67
N GLU A 41 -9.19 -1.54 -3.93
CA GLU A 41 -10.41 -1.85 -3.19
C GLU A 41 -10.83 -3.29 -3.49
N VAL A 42 -11.69 -3.84 -2.69
CA VAL A 42 -12.16 -5.21 -2.82
C VAL A 42 -13.65 -5.22 -3.11
N ASN A 43 -14.07 -5.95 -4.15
CA ASN A 43 -15.49 -6.10 -4.44
C ASN A 43 -16.13 -7.12 -3.50
N ILE A 44 -16.76 -6.63 -2.43
CA ILE A 44 -17.42 -7.46 -1.42
C ILE A 44 -18.73 -6.82 -0.97
N LYS A 45 -19.75 -7.67 -0.68
CA LYS A 45 -21.06 -7.20 -0.21
C LYS A 45 -21.15 -7.04 1.31
N GLU A 46 -20.33 -7.78 2.05
CA GLU A 46 -20.25 -7.69 3.50
C GLU A 46 -19.77 -6.30 3.91
N LYS A 47 -20.40 -5.70 4.94
CA LYS A 47 -20.01 -4.39 5.47
C LYS A 47 -18.68 -4.47 6.23
N ILE A 48 -17.61 -4.74 5.50
CA ILE A 48 -16.24 -4.72 6.02
C ILE A 48 -15.41 -3.69 5.28
N VAL A 49 -14.45 -3.11 5.98
CA VAL A 49 -13.46 -2.15 5.47
C VAL A 49 -12.08 -2.49 6.05
N ALA A 50 -11.02 -2.16 5.33
CA ALA A 50 -9.67 -2.22 5.86
C ALA A 50 -9.19 -0.80 6.18
N ILE A 51 -9.02 -0.49 7.48
CA ILE A 51 -8.29 0.72 7.89
C ILE A 51 -6.81 0.40 7.81
N THR A 52 -6.05 1.26 7.14
CA THR A 52 -4.60 1.10 7.01
C THR A 52 -3.87 2.33 7.51
N PHE A 53 -2.69 2.12 8.09
CA PHE A 53 -1.82 3.19 8.59
C PHE A 53 -0.45 3.05 7.95
N ASP A 54 0.06 4.14 7.38
CA ASP A 54 1.36 4.20 6.73
C ASP A 54 2.37 4.94 7.62
N ASP A 55 3.65 4.75 7.32
CA ASP A 55 4.82 5.46 7.82
C ASP A 55 5.30 5.08 9.22
N GLY A 56 4.51 4.44 10.05
CA GLY A 56 4.87 4.08 11.42
C GLY A 56 5.96 3.01 11.58
N PRO A 57 6.17 2.55 12.83
CA PRO A 57 5.46 2.95 14.03
C PRO A 57 5.94 4.28 14.63
N HIS A 58 5.04 5.00 15.30
CA HIS A 58 5.33 6.20 16.06
C HIS A 58 5.28 5.91 17.57
N PRO A 59 6.22 6.45 18.39
CA PRO A 59 6.29 6.10 19.82
C PRO A 59 5.07 6.52 20.64
N VAL A 60 4.33 7.54 20.21
CA VAL A 60 3.14 8.04 20.90
C VAL A 60 1.85 7.68 20.16
N PHE A 61 1.79 7.89 18.84
CA PHE A 61 0.51 7.78 18.12
C PHE A 61 0.10 6.35 17.83
N THR A 62 1.05 5.48 17.46
CA THR A 62 0.70 4.08 17.19
C THR A 62 0.10 3.39 18.42
N PRO A 63 0.65 3.54 19.65
CA PRO A 63 -0.01 3.04 20.86
C PRO A 63 -1.42 3.57 21.09
N GLN A 64 -1.66 4.87 20.86
CA GLN A 64 -2.99 5.49 21.00
C GLN A 64 -3.98 4.94 19.96
N ILE A 65 -3.53 4.72 18.74
CA ILE A 65 -4.33 4.08 17.69
C ILE A 65 -4.72 2.65 18.09
N LEU A 66 -3.77 1.87 18.61
CA LEU A 66 -4.01 0.50 19.09
C LEU A 66 -5.05 0.48 20.22
N ASP A 67 -4.97 1.41 21.18
CA ASP A 67 -5.95 1.53 22.27
C ASP A 67 -7.37 1.80 21.72
N ILE A 68 -7.49 2.68 20.71
CA ILE A 68 -8.77 2.97 20.06
C ILE A 68 -9.28 1.73 19.30
N LEU A 69 -8.42 1.08 18.52
CA LEU A 69 -8.81 -0.12 17.77
C LEU A 69 -9.28 -1.24 18.70
N ALA A 70 -8.57 -1.47 19.81
CA ALA A 70 -8.95 -2.46 20.82
C ALA A 70 -10.34 -2.18 21.43
N LYS A 71 -10.64 -0.92 21.76
CA LYS A 71 -11.94 -0.47 22.29
C LYS A 71 -13.12 -0.86 21.38
N TYR A 72 -12.89 -0.89 20.07
CA TYR A 72 -13.91 -1.22 19.07
C TYR A 72 -13.82 -2.65 18.51
N ASN A 73 -12.94 -3.50 19.09
CA ASN A 73 -12.64 -4.84 18.58
C ASN A 73 -12.33 -4.83 17.06
N ALA A 74 -11.54 -3.85 16.63
CA ALA A 74 -11.20 -3.61 15.23
C ALA A 74 -9.78 -4.09 14.94
N LYS A 75 -9.55 -4.58 13.73
CA LYS A 75 -8.22 -4.89 13.22
C LYS A 75 -7.86 -3.93 12.10
N ALA A 76 -6.56 -3.69 11.94
CA ALA A 76 -6.01 -2.79 10.94
C ALA A 76 -4.75 -3.40 10.30
N THR A 77 -4.33 -2.86 9.16
CA THR A 77 -3.06 -3.19 8.51
C THR A 77 -2.12 -1.99 8.61
N PHE A 78 -0.91 -2.21 9.12
CA PHE A 78 0.11 -1.18 9.26
C PHE A 78 1.21 -1.40 8.22
N PHE A 79 1.37 -0.45 7.31
CA PHE A 79 2.46 -0.40 6.34
C PHE A 79 3.64 0.34 6.98
N VAL A 80 4.57 -0.43 7.53
CA VAL A 80 5.61 0.11 8.40
C VAL A 80 6.90 0.41 7.65
N ALA A 81 7.58 1.50 8.03
CA ALA A 81 8.93 1.81 7.58
C ALA A 81 9.96 1.05 8.43
N GLY A 82 10.84 0.27 7.78
CA GLY A 82 11.77 -0.63 8.47
C GLY A 82 12.70 0.07 9.46
N ASN A 83 13.18 1.27 9.14
CA ASN A 83 14.02 2.08 10.05
C ASN A 83 13.29 2.46 11.34
N LYS A 84 11.96 2.67 11.28
CA LYS A 84 11.14 2.98 12.45
C LYS A 84 10.81 1.72 13.25
N VAL A 85 10.58 0.60 12.58
CA VAL A 85 10.46 -0.71 13.24
C VAL A 85 11.73 -1.03 14.04
N LYS A 86 12.91 -0.79 13.47
CA LYS A 86 14.19 -0.96 14.16
C LYS A 86 14.30 -0.09 15.42
N ARG A 87 13.75 1.13 15.38
CA ARG A 87 13.78 2.07 16.53
C ARG A 87 12.74 1.73 17.59
N PHE A 88 11.58 1.23 17.20
CA PHE A 88 10.43 1.00 18.09
C PHE A 88 9.91 -0.45 18.04
N PRO A 89 10.77 -1.46 18.23
CA PRO A 89 10.40 -2.88 18.06
C PRO A 89 9.29 -3.34 19.01
N ALA A 90 9.20 -2.74 20.20
CA ALA A 90 8.16 -3.07 21.17
C ALA A 90 6.76 -2.72 20.68
N ILE A 91 6.63 -1.66 19.85
CA ILE A 91 5.35 -1.26 19.27
C ILE A 91 4.93 -2.26 18.20
N LEU A 92 5.86 -2.70 17.33
CA LEU A 92 5.55 -3.75 16.37
C LEU A 92 5.12 -5.05 17.05
N LYS A 93 5.80 -5.46 18.13
CA LYS A 93 5.39 -6.61 18.94
C LYS A 93 3.96 -6.47 19.45
N ARG A 94 3.58 -5.27 19.90
CA ARG A 94 2.22 -4.97 20.36
C ARG A 94 1.21 -5.08 19.23
N GLN A 95 1.50 -4.47 18.05
CA GLN A 95 0.64 -4.57 16.87
C GLN A 95 0.35 -6.03 16.50
N VAL A 96 1.39 -6.87 16.44
CA VAL A 96 1.27 -8.30 16.14
C VAL A 96 0.48 -9.03 17.22
N LYS A 97 0.81 -8.82 18.50
CA LYS A 97 0.12 -9.46 19.64
C LYS A 97 -1.38 -9.14 19.67
N GLU A 98 -1.76 -7.94 19.26
CA GLU A 98 -3.16 -7.52 19.20
C GLU A 98 -3.87 -7.96 17.91
N GLY A 99 -3.20 -8.74 17.04
CA GLY A 99 -3.78 -9.34 15.83
C GLY A 99 -3.95 -8.36 14.68
N HIS A 100 -3.13 -7.31 14.63
CA HIS A 100 -3.04 -6.44 13.47
C HIS A 100 -2.09 -7.03 12.43
N GLU A 101 -2.31 -6.70 11.16
CA GLU A 101 -1.44 -7.10 10.06
C GLU A 101 -0.32 -6.09 9.88
N ILE A 102 0.91 -6.59 9.68
CA ILE A 102 2.08 -5.79 9.37
C ILE A 102 2.44 -5.98 7.90
N ALA A 103 2.63 -4.87 7.21
CA ALA A 103 2.97 -4.82 5.80
C ALA A 103 4.21 -3.93 5.57
N ASN A 104 4.85 -4.09 4.41
CA ASN A 104 6.09 -3.41 4.08
C ASN A 104 5.83 -2.04 3.45
N HIS A 105 6.54 -0.99 3.93
CA HIS A 105 6.50 0.36 3.37
C HIS A 105 7.91 0.91 3.04
N THR A 106 8.82 0.01 2.63
CA THR A 106 10.27 0.22 2.45
C THR A 106 11.02 0.45 3.76
N TYR A 107 12.35 0.36 3.72
CA TYR A 107 13.16 0.56 4.92
C TYR A 107 13.32 2.03 5.28
N SER A 108 13.73 2.83 4.30
CA SER A 108 14.04 4.26 4.50
C SER A 108 12.87 5.20 4.21
N HIS A 109 11.68 4.67 3.90
CA HIS A 109 10.52 5.43 3.42
C HIS A 109 10.87 6.21 2.14
N ILE A 110 11.46 5.50 1.16
CA ILE A 110 12.00 6.12 -0.05
C ILE A 110 10.89 6.50 -1.06
N TYR A 111 10.80 7.78 -1.39
CA TYR A 111 9.98 8.30 -2.48
C TYR A 111 10.88 8.69 -3.66
N ASP A 112 11.11 7.78 -4.59
CA ASP A 112 11.96 8.01 -5.76
C ASP A 112 11.31 7.46 -7.03
N LYS A 113 10.98 8.36 -7.96
CA LYS A 113 10.36 8.01 -9.25
C LYS A 113 11.30 7.21 -10.17
N ASN A 114 12.60 7.34 -9.95
CA ASN A 114 13.65 6.71 -10.73
C ASN A 114 14.33 5.55 -9.98
N ILE A 115 13.67 5.04 -8.94
CA ILE A 115 14.22 3.92 -8.16
C ILE A 115 14.55 2.74 -9.08
N THR A 116 15.70 2.13 -8.87
CA THR A 116 16.07 0.91 -9.59
C THR A 116 15.46 -0.32 -8.92
N SER A 117 15.27 -1.41 -9.67
CA SER A 117 14.81 -2.69 -9.13
C SER A 117 15.71 -3.20 -7.99
N ALA A 118 17.03 -3.13 -8.16
CA ALA A 118 17.99 -3.54 -7.13
C ALA A 118 17.84 -2.72 -5.84
N LYS A 119 17.65 -1.39 -5.94
CA LYS A 119 17.46 -0.54 -4.77
C LYS A 119 16.13 -0.84 -4.08
N LEU A 120 15.04 -1.00 -4.83
CA LEU A 120 13.75 -1.34 -4.26
C LEU A 120 13.79 -2.71 -3.58
N THR A 121 14.39 -3.72 -4.20
CA THR A 121 14.58 -5.05 -3.59
C THR A 121 15.32 -4.96 -2.26
N ALA A 122 16.43 -4.20 -2.19
CA ALA A 122 17.18 -4.02 -0.96
C ALA A 122 16.34 -3.34 0.15
N GLU A 123 15.53 -2.35 -0.19
CA GLU A 123 14.62 -1.67 0.74
C GLU A 123 13.53 -2.62 1.28
N LEU A 124 12.96 -3.46 0.40
CA LEU A 124 11.95 -4.45 0.76
C LEU A 124 12.54 -5.54 1.65
N ASP A 125 13.66 -6.13 1.26
CA ASP A 125 14.29 -7.23 2.00
C ASP A 125 14.75 -6.78 3.39
N GLN A 126 15.35 -5.60 3.50
CA GLN A 126 15.79 -5.08 4.80
C GLN A 126 14.62 -4.87 5.76
N THR A 127 13.49 -4.39 5.25
CA THR A 127 12.26 -4.23 6.04
C THR A 127 11.68 -5.57 6.45
N ASP A 128 11.60 -6.52 5.50
CA ASP A 128 11.09 -7.87 5.74
C ASP A 128 11.87 -8.60 6.82
N GLU A 129 13.21 -8.52 6.77
CA GLU A 129 14.05 -9.20 7.76
C GLU A 129 13.85 -8.64 9.17
N ILE A 130 13.71 -7.32 9.32
CA ILE A 130 13.44 -6.70 10.62
C ILE A 130 12.05 -7.10 11.14
N ILE A 131 11.04 -7.08 10.27
CA ILE A 131 9.69 -7.50 10.65
C ILE A 131 9.72 -8.98 11.06
N LYS A 132 10.35 -9.85 10.27
CA LYS A 132 10.45 -11.28 10.54
C LYS A 132 11.13 -11.57 11.87
N GLN A 133 12.22 -10.88 12.21
CA GLN A 133 12.92 -11.05 13.50
C GLN A 133 12.03 -10.76 14.70
N ILE A 134 11.03 -9.87 14.55
CA ILE A 134 10.16 -9.44 15.64
C ILE A 134 8.85 -10.23 15.67
N SER A 135 8.24 -10.48 14.49
CA SER A 135 6.91 -11.07 14.34
C SER A 135 6.93 -12.58 14.08
N GLY A 136 8.07 -13.11 13.60
CA GLY A 136 8.19 -14.51 13.17
C GLY A 136 7.79 -14.75 11.71
N TYR A 137 7.22 -13.78 11.00
CA TYR A 137 6.81 -13.95 9.59
C TYR A 137 7.28 -12.80 8.70
N LYS A 138 7.45 -13.07 7.40
CA LYS A 138 7.70 -12.05 6.37
C LYS A 138 6.38 -11.49 5.85
N PRO A 139 6.20 -10.16 5.76
CA PRO A 139 4.99 -9.58 5.18
C PRO A 139 4.89 -9.91 3.69
N THR A 140 3.69 -10.19 3.23
CA THR A 140 3.37 -10.43 1.81
C THR A 140 2.77 -9.21 1.13
N LEU A 141 2.35 -8.20 1.90
CA LEU A 141 1.80 -6.96 1.38
C LEU A 141 2.86 -5.86 1.37
N TYR A 142 2.79 -5.04 0.33
CA TYR A 142 3.63 -3.86 0.15
C TYR A 142 2.80 -2.68 -0.31
N ARG A 143 3.09 -1.50 0.22
CA ARG A 143 2.57 -0.23 -0.30
C ARG A 143 3.74 0.66 -0.69
N PRO A 144 3.81 1.10 -1.98
CA PRO A 144 4.78 2.10 -2.38
C PRO A 144 4.55 3.42 -1.67
N VAL A 145 5.64 4.08 -1.26
CA VAL A 145 5.58 5.39 -0.60
C VAL A 145 4.85 6.40 -1.49
N GLY A 146 3.88 7.11 -0.92
CA GLY A 146 3.04 8.06 -1.64
C GLY A 146 2.20 7.44 -2.76
N GLY A 147 2.02 6.12 -2.78
CA GLY A 147 1.30 5.41 -3.83
C GLY A 147 2.02 5.42 -5.19
N LEU A 148 3.30 5.72 -5.21
CA LEU A 148 4.10 5.78 -6.44
C LEU A 148 4.19 4.41 -7.09
N HIS A 149 3.60 4.26 -8.27
CA HIS A 149 3.59 2.99 -8.98
C HIS A 149 3.88 3.17 -10.47
N ASN A 150 4.65 2.25 -11.01
CA ASN A 150 4.91 2.04 -12.43
C ASN A 150 5.24 0.56 -12.63
N ASP A 151 5.45 0.14 -13.87
CA ASP A 151 5.73 -1.26 -14.20
C ASP A 151 6.98 -1.80 -13.48
N LEU A 152 8.03 -0.99 -13.35
CA LEU A 152 9.24 -1.39 -12.65
C LEU A 152 8.95 -1.67 -11.17
N ILE A 153 8.31 -0.73 -10.47
CA ILE A 153 8.00 -0.85 -9.04
C ILE A 153 7.10 -2.06 -8.78
N ILE A 154 6.03 -2.20 -9.58
CA ILE A 154 5.07 -3.30 -9.43
C ILE A 154 5.73 -4.65 -9.72
N ASN A 155 6.45 -4.78 -10.84
CA ASN A 155 7.10 -6.04 -11.20
C ASN A 155 8.20 -6.42 -10.20
N THR A 156 8.97 -5.45 -9.70
CA THR A 156 9.96 -5.69 -8.64
C THR A 156 9.29 -6.18 -7.36
N ALA A 157 8.20 -5.55 -6.93
CA ALA A 157 7.45 -6.00 -5.75
C ALA A 157 6.96 -7.44 -5.90
N ILE A 158 6.38 -7.78 -7.07
CA ILE A 158 5.89 -9.13 -7.36
C ILE A 158 7.02 -10.16 -7.36
N GLN A 159 8.17 -9.86 -7.97
CA GLN A 159 9.33 -10.73 -7.97
C GLN A 159 9.87 -10.99 -6.56
N ASN A 160 9.63 -10.05 -5.63
CA ASN A 160 9.94 -10.19 -4.21
C ASN A 160 8.76 -10.80 -3.39
N GLY A 161 7.78 -11.44 -4.05
CA GLY A 161 6.66 -12.11 -3.39
C GLY A 161 5.66 -11.16 -2.74
N LYS A 162 5.56 -9.90 -3.21
CA LYS A 162 4.65 -8.89 -2.66
C LYS A 162 3.41 -8.69 -3.50
N LEU A 163 2.26 -8.57 -2.84
CA LEU A 163 1.05 -8.00 -3.41
C LEU A 163 1.05 -6.49 -3.14
N VAL A 164 0.85 -5.69 -4.18
CA VAL A 164 0.85 -4.22 -4.03
C VAL A 164 -0.54 -3.75 -3.61
N ILE A 165 -0.60 -3.07 -2.47
CA ILE A 165 -1.85 -2.53 -1.91
C ILE A 165 -1.81 -1.01 -1.93
N LEU A 166 -2.74 -0.41 -2.64
CA LEU A 166 -3.01 1.02 -2.62
C LEU A 166 -4.27 1.29 -1.78
N TRP A 167 -5.03 2.33 -2.07
CA TRP A 167 -6.24 2.70 -1.31
C TRP A 167 -7.37 3.09 -2.24
N SER A 168 -8.58 3.01 -1.75
CA SER A 168 -9.78 3.36 -2.51
C SER A 168 -9.80 4.85 -2.82
N TRP A 169 -10.23 5.21 -4.03
CA TRP A 169 -10.16 6.57 -4.59
C TRP A 169 -10.66 7.68 -3.64
N HIS A 170 -11.72 7.42 -2.90
CA HIS A 170 -12.33 8.39 -2.00
C HIS A 170 -12.03 8.08 -0.53
N GLN A 171 -10.89 7.45 -0.23
CA GLN A 171 -10.51 7.05 1.12
C GLN A 171 -9.08 7.50 1.49
N ASP A 172 -8.66 8.66 0.94
CA ASP A 172 -7.46 9.40 1.32
C ASP A 172 -7.86 10.80 1.81
N PRO A 173 -8.03 11.01 3.11
CA PRO A 173 -8.37 12.31 3.69
C PRO A 173 -7.20 13.29 3.74
N GLN A 174 -6.01 12.89 3.27
CA GLN A 174 -4.76 13.64 3.35
C GLN A 174 -4.42 14.07 4.78
N ASP A 175 -4.59 13.16 5.74
CA ASP A 175 -4.37 13.40 7.17
C ASP A 175 -2.93 13.80 7.50
N TRP A 176 -1.96 13.38 6.67
CA TRP A 176 -0.56 13.81 6.72
C TRP A 176 -0.37 15.33 6.56
N ARG A 177 -1.34 16.05 5.96
CA ARG A 177 -1.38 17.51 5.91
C ARG A 177 -1.90 18.16 7.20
N ASN A 178 -2.20 17.34 8.21
CA ASN A 178 -2.71 17.76 9.51
C ASN A 178 -4.01 18.61 9.46
N PRO A 179 -5.02 18.27 8.62
CA PRO A 179 -6.31 18.95 8.67
C PRO A 179 -7.02 18.64 9.99
N ALA A 180 -8.02 19.45 10.34
CA ALA A 180 -8.79 19.21 11.57
C ALA A 180 -9.39 17.78 11.59
N ALA A 181 -9.40 17.13 12.75
CA ALA A 181 -9.88 15.76 12.93
C ALA A 181 -11.32 15.55 12.40
N SER A 182 -12.16 16.57 12.55
CA SER A 182 -13.54 16.56 12.02
C SER A 182 -13.60 16.51 10.48
N LYS A 183 -12.62 17.10 9.79
CA LYS A 183 -12.52 17.01 8.32
C LYS A 183 -12.08 15.61 7.90
N ILE A 184 -11.10 15.02 8.58
CA ILE A 184 -10.64 13.66 8.35
C ILE A 184 -11.80 12.67 8.50
N SER A 185 -12.47 12.69 9.66
CA SER A 185 -13.58 11.77 9.95
C SER A 185 -14.75 11.94 8.98
N LYS A 186 -15.14 13.18 8.67
CA LYS A 186 -16.21 13.45 7.70
C LYS A 186 -15.87 12.96 6.30
N TYR A 187 -14.61 13.13 5.86
CA TYR A 187 -14.17 12.67 4.54
C TYR A 187 -14.33 11.16 4.39
N ILE A 188 -13.83 10.39 5.36
CA ILE A 188 -13.91 8.93 5.35
C ILE A 188 -15.37 8.47 5.44
N THR A 189 -16.12 8.96 6.42
CA THR A 189 -17.48 8.45 6.70
C THR A 189 -18.49 8.80 5.63
N LYS A 190 -18.33 9.91 4.90
CA LYS A 190 -19.25 10.33 3.83
C LYS A 190 -19.22 9.39 2.62
N GLY A 191 -18.06 8.80 2.33
CA GLY A 191 -17.86 8.05 1.08
C GLY A 191 -17.58 6.56 1.28
N VAL A 192 -17.60 6.06 2.52
CA VAL A 192 -17.23 4.68 2.81
C VAL A 192 -18.21 3.67 2.20
N LYS A 193 -17.65 2.62 1.61
CA LYS A 193 -18.40 1.48 1.04
C LYS A 193 -17.75 0.17 1.49
N PRO A 194 -18.51 -0.95 1.49
CA PRO A 194 -17.92 -2.26 1.68
C PRO A 194 -16.73 -2.49 0.75
N GLY A 195 -15.67 -3.07 1.29
CA GLY A 195 -14.45 -3.37 0.53
C GLY A 195 -13.48 -2.21 0.36
N ASN A 196 -13.76 -1.03 0.93
CA ASN A 196 -12.81 0.07 0.86
C ASN A 196 -11.56 -0.20 1.69
N ILE A 197 -10.42 0.20 1.12
CA ILE A 197 -9.13 0.32 1.80
C ILE A 197 -8.92 1.79 2.11
N ILE A 198 -8.81 2.13 3.39
CA ILE A 198 -8.76 3.49 3.91
C ILE A 198 -7.32 3.83 4.24
N LEU A 199 -6.79 4.92 3.68
CA LEU A 199 -5.46 5.42 3.96
C LEU A 199 -5.49 6.41 5.12
N LEU A 200 -4.70 6.14 6.14
CA LEU A 200 -4.34 7.03 7.23
C LEU A 200 -2.85 6.89 7.53
N HIS A 201 -2.32 7.76 8.39
CA HIS A 201 -0.92 7.72 8.79
C HIS A 201 -0.82 7.72 10.32
N ASP A 202 0.05 6.87 10.85
CA ASP A 202 0.40 6.84 12.28
C ASP A 202 1.74 7.56 12.56
N TRP A 203 2.22 8.34 11.58
CA TRP A 203 3.38 9.21 11.65
C TRP A 203 3.04 10.59 11.06
N ASN A 204 3.54 11.66 11.68
CA ASN A 204 3.29 13.03 11.25
C ASN A 204 4.57 13.86 11.02
N GLY A 205 5.65 13.20 10.62
CA GLY A 205 6.93 13.83 10.29
C GLY A 205 7.91 13.97 11.46
N SER A 206 7.50 13.84 12.73
CA SER A 206 8.37 13.95 13.88
C SER A 206 8.02 12.98 15.01
N GLU A 207 9.00 12.22 15.50
CA GLU A 207 8.84 11.35 16.67
C GLU A 207 8.57 12.08 18.00
N PHE A 208 8.88 13.36 18.03
CA PHE A 208 8.66 14.22 19.22
C PHE A 208 7.26 14.84 19.26
N SER A 209 6.48 14.65 18.23
CA SER A 209 5.09 15.13 18.20
C SER A 209 4.25 14.50 19.28
N GLN A 210 3.45 15.33 19.97
CA GLN A 210 2.57 14.90 21.07
C GLN A 210 1.09 14.92 20.68
N SER A 211 0.74 15.32 19.46
CA SER A 211 -0.64 15.46 19.02
C SER A 211 -0.80 15.06 17.55
N SER A 212 -1.78 14.21 17.28
CA SER A 212 -2.15 13.77 15.93
C SER A 212 -3.64 14.02 15.69
N GLN A 213 -3.96 14.66 14.57
CA GLN A 213 -5.35 14.83 14.12
C GLN A 213 -5.95 13.48 13.67
N THR A 214 -5.12 12.58 13.15
CA THR A 214 -5.52 11.21 12.80
C THR A 214 -6.02 10.45 14.01
N VAL A 215 -5.26 10.46 15.12
CA VAL A 215 -5.67 9.84 16.39
C VAL A 215 -6.99 10.41 16.88
N LYS A 216 -7.13 11.75 16.86
CA LYS A 216 -8.39 12.43 17.27
C LYS A 216 -9.58 12.08 16.37
N ALA A 217 -9.33 11.89 15.08
CA ALA A 217 -10.37 11.53 14.09
C ALA A 217 -10.81 10.07 14.24
N LEU A 218 -9.89 9.17 14.59
CA LEU A 218 -10.11 7.73 14.60
C LEU A 218 -11.27 7.33 15.52
N GLU A 219 -11.39 7.92 16.70
CA GLU A 219 -12.50 7.64 17.62
C GLU A 219 -13.87 7.92 16.98
N SER A 220 -13.99 9.01 16.22
CA SER A 220 -15.25 9.37 15.53
C SER A 220 -15.51 8.45 14.33
N ILE A 221 -14.47 8.03 13.61
CA ILE A 221 -14.56 7.08 12.51
C ILE A 221 -15.04 5.73 13.02
N MET A 222 -14.42 5.23 14.09
CA MET A 222 -14.77 3.93 14.68
C MET A 222 -16.19 3.90 15.23
N ARG A 223 -16.64 5.00 15.86
CA ARG A 223 -18.03 5.15 16.32
C ARG A 223 -19.01 5.10 15.16
N TYR A 224 -18.70 5.80 14.06
CA TYR A 224 -19.53 5.74 12.86
C TYR A 224 -19.61 4.33 12.30
N PHE A 225 -18.48 3.61 12.19
CA PHE A 225 -18.47 2.24 11.69
C PHE A 225 -19.30 1.30 12.55
N LYS A 226 -19.14 1.39 13.88
CA LYS A 226 -19.96 0.60 14.81
C LYS A 226 -21.46 0.88 14.63
N ASN A 227 -21.86 2.15 14.52
CA ASN A 227 -23.27 2.55 14.39
C ASN A 227 -23.89 2.20 13.03
N ASN A 228 -23.07 1.91 12.02
CA ASN A 228 -23.50 1.53 10.68
C ASN A 228 -23.16 0.08 10.32
N ASP A 229 -22.83 -0.76 11.31
CA ASP A 229 -22.52 -2.20 11.19
C ASP A 229 -21.32 -2.52 10.30
N TYR A 230 -20.40 -1.57 10.15
CA TYR A 230 -19.12 -1.86 9.50
C TYR A 230 -18.15 -2.54 10.46
N LYS A 231 -17.52 -3.62 9.99
CA LYS A 231 -16.39 -4.26 10.69
C LYS A 231 -15.08 -3.82 10.06
N CYS A 232 -14.09 -3.51 10.89
CA CYS A 232 -12.74 -3.23 10.45
C CYS A 232 -11.91 -4.51 10.55
N VAL A 233 -11.42 -4.97 9.41
CA VAL A 233 -10.59 -6.18 9.27
C VAL A 233 -9.24 -5.84 8.66
N THR A 234 -8.29 -6.76 8.67
CA THR A 234 -7.04 -6.59 7.94
C THR A 234 -7.25 -6.65 6.43
N VAL A 235 -6.29 -6.15 5.65
CA VAL A 235 -6.37 -6.24 4.17
C VAL A 235 -6.41 -7.70 3.74
N SER A 236 -5.54 -8.56 4.31
CA SER A 236 -5.53 -9.98 3.96
C SER A 236 -6.84 -10.69 4.32
N GLU A 237 -7.43 -10.39 5.48
CA GLU A 237 -8.74 -10.95 5.85
C GLU A 237 -9.83 -10.50 4.87
N MET A 238 -9.84 -9.23 4.48
CA MET A 238 -10.81 -8.71 3.50
C MET A 238 -10.66 -9.38 2.13
N LEU A 239 -9.42 -9.57 1.66
CA LEU A 239 -9.13 -10.29 0.42
C LEU A 239 -9.59 -11.76 0.51
N TYR A 240 -9.28 -12.45 1.59
CA TYR A 240 -9.71 -13.82 1.83
C TYR A 240 -11.23 -13.97 1.78
N ARG A 241 -11.98 -13.09 2.46
CA ARG A 241 -13.45 -13.10 2.45
C ARG A 241 -14.06 -12.80 1.09
N SER A 242 -13.35 -12.11 0.21
CA SER A 242 -13.82 -11.81 -1.14
C SER A 242 -13.75 -13.01 -2.09
N ILE A 243 -12.83 -13.94 -1.82
CA ILE A 243 -12.62 -15.16 -2.61
C ILE A 243 -13.61 -16.22 -2.12
N LYS A 244 -14.84 -16.25 -2.64
CA LYS A 244 -15.93 -17.15 -2.25
C LYS A 244 -15.68 -18.66 -2.48
N VAL A 245 -14.46 -19.15 -2.63
CA VAL A 245 -14.18 -20.50 -3.14
C VAL A 245 -13.46 -21.42 -2.13
N ILE A 246 -13.22 -21.01 -0.90
CA ILE A 246 -12.65 -21.93 0.10
C ILE A 246 -13.71 -22.17 1.18
N PRO A 247 -14.31 -23.40 1.24
CA PRO A 247 -15.11 -23.77 2.41
C PRO A 247 -14.20 -23.72 3.63
N ALA A 248 -14.66 -23.06 4.71
CA ALA A 248 -13.98 -23.17 5.98
C ALA A 248 -13.72 -24.67 6.26
N PRO A 249 -12.49 -25.13 6.39
CA PRO A 249 -11.75 -24.97 7.61
C PRO A 249 -10.24 -24.72 7.37
N PHE A 250 -9.85 -23.64 6.78
CA PHE A 250 -8.44 -23.30 6.71
C PHE A 250 -8.29 -21.86 7.19
N ASP A 251 -8.09 -21.72 8.49
CA ASP A 251 -7.67 -20.46 9.08
C ASP A 251 -6.16 -20.52 9.30
N PRO A 252 -5.34 -19.95 8.39
CA PRO A 252 -3.88 -19.98 8.52
C PRO A 252 -3.37 -19.09 9.66
N PHE A 253 -4.26 -18.38 10.38
CA PHE A 253 -3.91 -17.46 11.47
C PHE A 253 -4.20 -17.99 12.87
N TYR A 254 -4.70 -19.23 13.00
CA TYR A 254 -5.00 -19.90 14.29
C TYR A 254 -4.26 -21.23 14.43
N GLN A 255 -2.93 -21.22 14.21
CA GLN A 255 -2.04 -22.27 14.74
C GLN A 255 -0.89 -21.63 15.50
#